data_81ffc4950c824fa755074fd26e343978
#
_entry.id   81ffc4950c824fa755074fd26e343978
#
_cell.length_a   1.000
_cell.length_b   1.000
_cell.length_c   1.000
_cell.angle_alpha   90.00
_cell.angle_beta   90.00
_cell.angle_gamma   90.00
#
_symmetry.space_group_name_H-M   'P 1'
#
loop_
_entity.id
_entity.type
_entity.pdbx_description
1 polymer ?
#
loop_
_entity_poly.entity_id
_entity_poly.type
_entity_poly.pdbx_seq_one_letter_code
_entity_poly.pdbx_strand_id
1 'polypeptide(L)'
;MARKRITPGKIRLTEVAKLAGVSPITASRFFRNPEALSIGKRARVESAAKELGYVPNLAARALASQRTEVIGVLIPSLTNNVFADVLRGIYDALDGSRYSIQLANTRYSILQEERLLRLFLAQKPAGLIVTGINQTADSRHIMESVDCPIVQIMELGSAPVDMMIGFSHFDAGKAAIAHLLDQGYRRIGFLGARMDPRVQRRLDGYRSAMTDAGLFDERLIVTTAVPTSMTLGGALFADLLAKAPDIEAVFCVNDDLALGALFECKRRHMVVPDQMAIVGFNDLEFMASSVPTLTSVRTNRYEMGRNAAMMVLETLAGRRPAESVVDLGFSVIERQSSTRRG
;
A
#
# COMPACT_ATOMS: atom_id res chain seq x y z
N MET A 1 17.00 -24.91 -46.35
CA MET A 1 16.52 -23.59 -46.77
C MET A 1 15.88 -22.88 -45.56
N ALA A 2 16.59 -21.91 -44.99
CA ALA A 2 16.11 -21.16 -43.83
C ALA A 2 15.05 -20.13 -44.28
N ARG A 3 13.83 -20.25 -43.76
CA ARG A 3 12.76 -19.27 -43.99
C ARG A 3 13.16 -17.94 -43.33
N LYS A 4 13.54 -16.95 -44.15
CA LYS A 4 13.77 -15.57 -43.72
C LYS A 4 12.50 -15.06 -43.00
N ARG A 5 12.54 -14.87 -41.68
CA ARG A 5 11.48 -14.16 -40.94
C ARG A 5 11.47 -12.73 -41.49
N ILE A 6 10.49 -12.44 -42.32
CA ILE A 6 10.12 -11.06 -42.68
C ILE A 6 9.55 -10.45 -41.40
N THR A 7 10.31 -9.56 -40.77
CA THR A 7 9.80 -8.73 -39.69
C THR A 7 8.77 -7.79 -40.32
N PRO A 8 7.45 -7.89 -39.98
CA PRO A 8 6.48 -6.96 -40.52
C PRO A 8 6.90 -5.55 -40.11
N GLY A 9 7.06 -4.65 -41.03
CA GLY A 9 7.31 -3.24 -40.70
C GLY A 9 6.20 -2.76 -39.78
N LYS A 10 6.58 -2.13 -38.68
CA LYS A 10 5.65 -1.65 -37.63
C LYS A 10 4.65 -0.71 -38.32
N ILE A 11 3.40 -1.13 -38.47
CA ILE A 11 2.33 -0.36 -39.13
C ILE A 11 2.26 1.02 -38.48
N ARG A 12 2.25 2.06 -39.30
CA ARG A 12 2.27 3.46 -38.84
C ARG A 12 0.86 4.04 -38.83
N LEU A 13 0.61 5.03 -37.98
CA LEU A 13 -0.63 5.77 -37.91
C LEU A 13 -1.01 6.39 -39.27
N THR A 14 -0.02 6.75 -40.09
CA THR A 14 -0.23 7.30 -41.43
C THR A 14 -0.84 6.28 -42.38
N GLU A 15 -0.61 4.99 -42.21
CA GLU A 15 -1.23 3.92 -43.01
C GLU A 15 -2.69 3.72 -42.62
N VAL A 16 -3.00 3.77 -41.31
CA VAL A 16 -4.39 3.77 -40.81
C VAL A 16 -5.14 4.97 -41.33
N ALA A 17 -4.57 6.16 -41.26
CA ALA A 17 -5.18 7.38 -41.78
C ALA A 17 -5.48 7.30 -43.27
N LYS A 18 -4.53 6.76 -44.06
CA LYS A 18 -4.68 6.56 -45.51
C LYS A 18 -5.83 5.58 -45.81
N LEU A 19 -5.88 4.44 -45.12
CA LEU A 19 -6.93 3.44 -45.32
C LEU A 19 -8.30 3.96 -44.88
N ALA A 20 -8.39 4.72 -43.81
CA ALA A 20 -9.62 5.33 -43.31
C ALA A 20 -10.09 6.54 -44.12
N GLY A 21 -9.30 7.05 -45.09
CA GLY A 21 -9.62 8.26 -45.83
C GLY A 21 -9.73 9.51 -44.97
N VAL A 22 -8.82 9.66 -43.98
CA VAL A 22 -8.74 10.82 -43.08
C VAL A 22 -7.32 11.36 -43.00
N SER A 23 -7.16 12.57 -42.45
CA SER A 23 -5.82 13.09 -42.15
C SER A 23 -5.15 12.33 -41.00
N PRO A 24 -3.80 12.27 -40.94
CA PRO A 24 -3.08 11.69 -39.81
C PRO A 24 -3.47 12.33 -38.48
N ILE A 25 -3.77 13.63 -38.45
CA ILE A 25 -4.24 14.37 -37.27
C ILE A 25 -5.61 13.84 -36.83
N THR A 26 -6.52 13.57 -37.77
CA THR A 26 -7.85 13.01 -37.48
C THR A 26 -7.72 11.58 -36.92
N ALA A 27 -6.88 10.74 -37.52
CA ALA A 27 -6.62 9.40 -36.99
C ALA A 27 -5.96 9.46 -35.59
N SER A 28 -5.02 10.37 -35.36
CA SER A 28 -4.43 10.59 -34.04
C SER A 28 -5.46 11.05 -33.01
N ARG A 29 -6.38 11.91 -33.41
CA ARG A 29 -7.48 12.41 -32.53
C ARG A 29 -8.44 11.28 -32.15
N PHE A 30 -8.73 10.35 -33.07
CA PHE A 30 -9.54 9.15 -32.76
C PHE A 30 -8.95 8.37 -31.58
N PHE A 31 -7.65 8.08 -31.60
CA PHE A 31 -6.99 7.32 -30.52
C PHE A 31 -6.83 8.09 -29.20
N ARG A 32 -7.01 9.43 -29.21
CA ARG A 32 -6.95 10.28 -28.00
C ARG A 32 -8.33 10.57 -27.41
N ASN A 33 -9.27 10.92 -28.25
CA ASN A 33 -10.63 11.29 -27.88
C ASN A 33 -11.59 10.92 -29.02
N PRO A 34 -12.06 9.66 -29.06
CA PRO A 34 -12.96 9.18 -30.09
C PRO A 34 -14.22 10.03 -30.24
N GLU A 35 -14.76 10.53 -29.13
CA GLU A 35 -15.99 11.32 -29.08
C GLU A 35 -15.84 12.71 -29.75
N ALA A 36 -14.63 13.18 -29.94
CA ALA A 36 -14.37 14.43 -30.68
C ALA A 36 -14.49 14.27 -32.20
N LEU A 37 -14.77 13.06 -32.70
CA LEU A 37 -15.01 12.78 -34.11
C LEU A 37 -16.48 12.44 -34.39
N SER A 38 -16.96 12.79 -35.61
CA SER A 38 -18.26 12.32 -36.07
C SER A 38 -18.28 10.79 -36.17
N ILE A 39 -19.46 10.20 -35.92
CA ILE A 39 -19.68 8.73 -35.90
C ILE A 39 -19.09 8.07 -37.16
N GLY A 40 -19.30 8.65 -38.35
CA GLY A 40 -18.80 8.08 -39.61
C GLY A 40 -17.25 8.10 -39.75
N LYS A 41 -16.57 9.13 -39.19
CA LYS A 41 -15.10 9.17 -39.18
C LYS A 41 -14.53 8.19 -38.17
N ARG A 42 -15.20 8.08 -37.02
CA ARG A 42 -14.84 7.13 -35.93
C ARG A 42 -14.87 5.69 -36.47
N ALA A 43 -16.00 5.27 -37.07
CA ALA A 43 -16.16 3.92 -37.62
C ALA A 43 -15.11 3.58 -38.67
N ARG A 44 -14.78 4.53 -39.59
CA ARG A 44 -13.76 4.31 -40.62
C ARG A 44 -12.36 4.12 -40.04
N VAL A 45 -11.96 4.93 -39.07
CA VAL A 45 -10.64 4.81 -38.42
C VAL A 45 -10.55 3.51 -37.61
N GLU A 46 -11.60 3.14 -36.89
CA GLU A 46 -11.68 1.91 -36.13
C GLU A 46 -11.57 0.67 -37.02
N SER A 47 -12.32 0.63 -38.14
CA SER A 47 -12.27 -0.45 -39.12
C SER A 47 -10.85 -0.58 -39.74
N ALA A 48 -10.27 0.54 -40.15
CA ALA A 48 -8.93 0.55 -40.75
C ALA A 48 -7.83 0.09 -39.75
N ALA A 49 -7.95 0.50 -38.49
CA ALA A 49 -7.02 0.07 -37.45
C ALA A 49 -7.12 -1.44 -37.19
N LYS A 50 -8.35 -1.97 -37.14
CA LYS A 50 -8.62 -3.41 -36.96
C LYS A 50 -8.11 -4.23 -38.16
N GLU A 51 -8.37 -3.78 -39.37
CA GLU A 51 -7.94 -4.45 -40.62
C GLU A 51 -6.41 -4.54 -40.70
N LEU A 52 -5.71 -3.45 -40.36
CA LEU A 52 -4.25 -3.40 -40.38
C LEU A 52 -3.60 -4.05 -39.15
N GLY A 53 -4.38 -4.42 -38.11
CA GLY A 53 -3.81 -4.85 -36.84
C GLY A 53 -2.97 -3.75 -36.16
N TYR A 54 -3.35 -2.48 -36.34
CA TYR A 54 -2.60 -1.35 -35.80
C TYR A 54 -2.78 -1.26 -34.29
N VAL A 55 -1.68 -1.28 -33.55
CA VAL A 55 -1.63 -0.98 -32.12
C VAL A 55 -1.02 0.40 -31.93
N PRO A 56 -1.72 1.33 -31.26
CA PRO A 56 -1.20 2.66 -30.98
C PRO A 56 0.16 2.60 -30.28
N ASN A 57 1.12 3.38 -30.77
CA ASN A 57 2.43 3.48 -30.12
C ASN A 57 2.33 4.46 -28.93
N LEU A 58 2.20 3.92 -27.73
CA LEU A 58 2.09 4.69 -26.49
C LEU A 58 3.33 5.59 -26.25
N ALA A 59 4.53 5.17 -26.67
CA ALA A 59 5.75 5.98 -26.57
C ALA A 59 5.69 7.21 -27.49
N ALA A 60 5.19 7.05 -28.73
CA ALA A 60 5.01 8.18 -29.64
C ALA A 60 3.91 9.14 -29.14
N ARG A 61 2.88 8.59 -28.48
CA ARG A 61 1.81 9.36 -27.85
C ARG A 61 2.33 10.14 -26.65
N ALA A 62 3.11 9.51 -25.79
CA ALA A 62 3.74 10.15 -24.62
C ALA A 62 4.69 11.28 -25.04
N LEU A 63 5.43 11.10 -26.15
CA LEU A 63 6.29 12.14 -26.70
C LEU A 63 5.50 13.38 -27.16
N ALA A 64 4.32 13.16 -27.73
CA ALA A 64 3.45 14.24 -28.20
C ALA A 64 2.68 14.93 -27.08
N SER A 65 2.36 14.24 -25.97
CA SER A 65 1.62 14.74 -24.81
C SER A 65 2.51 15.22 -23.67
N GLN A 66 3.81 14.99 -23.76
CA GLN A 66 4.83 15.22 -22.71
C GLN A 66 4.62 14.39 -21.41
N ARG A 67 3.56 13.61 -21.29
CA ARG A 67 3.26 12.71 -20.16
C ARG A 67 2.68 11.38 -20.66
N THR A 68 2.94 10.32 -19.90
CA THR A 68 2.29 9.02 -20.13
C THR A 68 0.91 8.99 -19.46
N GLU A 69 0.06 8.05 -19.83
CA GLU A 69 -1.20 7.76 -19.11
C GLU A 69 -0.97 6.68 -18.05
N VAL A 70 0.14 6.76 -17.34
CA VAL A 70 0.56 5.81 -16.32
C VAL A 70 0.58 6.50 -14.96
N ILE A 71 -0.05 5.88 -13.97
CA ILE A 71 0.13 6.21 -12.55
C ILE A 71 1.10 5.20 -11.97
N GLY A 72 2.25 5.68 -11.49
CA GLY A 72 3.25 4.85 -10.81
C GLY A 72 2.83 4.59 -9.38
N VAL A 73 2.88 3.32 -8.94
CA VAL A 73 2.56 2.92 -7.57
C VAL A 73 3.75 2.18 -6.98
N LEU A 74 4.37 2.76 -5.95
CA LEU A 74 5.51 2.18 -5.24
C LEU A 74 5.04 1.60 -3.92
N ILE A 75 5.12 0.27 -3.78
CA ILE A 75 4.80 -0.45 -2.54
C ILE A 75 6.00 -1.26 -2.05
N PRO A 76 6.13 -1.49 -0.74
CA PRO A 76 7.29 -2.21 -0.21
C PRO A 76 7.19 -3.73 -0.31
N SER A 77 6.02 -4.30 -0.62
CA SER A 77 5.87 -5.76 -0.73
C SER A 77 4.68 -6.14 -1.59
N LEU A 78 4.87 -7.15 -2.44
CA LEU A 78 3.80 -7.83 -3.19
C LEU A 78 3.21 -9.02 -2.43
N THR A 79 3.91 -9.52 -1.42
CA THR A 79 3.53 -10.72 -0.66
C THR A 79 2.91 -10.40 0.71
N ASN A 80 2.96 -9.13 1.14
CA ASN A 80 2.29 -8.70 2.36
C ASN A 80 0.84 -8.31 2.04
N ASN A 81 -0.12 -9.04 2.58
CA ASN A 81 -1.55 -8.90 2.33
C ASN A 81 -2.10 -7.49 2.65
N VAL A 82 -1.40 -6.70 3.46
CA VAL A 82 -1.73 -5.30 3.74
C VAL A 82 -1.87 -4.48 2.45
N PHE A 83 -1.00 -4.75 1.45
CA PHE A 83 -1.01 -3.99 0.19
C PHE A 83 -2.04 -4.50 -0.82
N ALA A 84 -2.60 -5.70 -0.65
CA ALA A 84 -3.63 -6.22 -1.55
C ALA A 84 -4.89 -5.35 -1.54
N ASP A 85 -5.38 -4.95 -0.35
CA ASP A 85 -6.54 -4.08 -0.22
C ASP A 85 -6.27 -2.66 -0.74
N VAL A 86 -5.06 -2.12 -0.47
CA VAL A 86 -4.64 -0.81 -1.00
C VAL A 86 -4.66 -0.81 -2.53
N LEU A 87 -4.06 -1.84 -3.14
CA LEU A 87 -4.04 -1.98 -4.59
C LEU A 87 -5.44 -2.15 -5.16
N ARG A 88 -6.31 -2.96 -4.53
CA ARG A 88 -7.71 -3.11 -4.95
C ARG A 88 -8.41 -1.75 -4.95
N GLY A 89 -8.27 -0.94 -3.90
CA GLY A 89 -8.84 0.41 -3.86
C GLY A 89 -8.32 1.32 -4.97
N ILE A 90 -7.01 1.25 -5.28
CA ILE A 90 -6.42 2.02 -6.39
C ILE A 90 -6.99 1.55 -7.74
N TYR A 91 -7.06 0.23 -7.98
CA TYR A 91 -7.60 -0.32 -9.23
C TYR A 91 -9.06 0.07 -9.44
N ASP A 92 -9.90 -0.08 -8.41
CA ASP A 92 -11.33 0.24 -8.47
C ASP A 92 -11.56 1.74 -8.74
N ALA A 93 -10.73 2.63 -8.17
CA ALA A 93 -10.82 4.07 -8.44
C ALA A 93 -10.39 4.45 -9.86
N LEU A 94 -9.51 3.68 -10.48
CA LEU A 94 -9.02 3.94 -11.84
C LEU A 94 -9.85 3.22 -12.92
N ASP A 95 -10.79 2.35 -12.53
CA ASP A 95 -11.62 1.63 -13.48
C ASP A 95 -12.43 2.60 -14.35
N GLY A 96 -12.53 2.30 -15.65
CA GLY A 96 -13.17 3.18 -16.63
C GLY A 96 -12.39 4.48 -16.93
N SER A 97 -11.27 4.77 -16.26
CA SER A 97 -10.40 5.90 -16.58
C SER A 97 -9.45 5.55 -17.75
N ARG A 98 -8.79 6.58 -18.29
CA ARG A 98 -7.74 6.37 -19.31
C ARG A 98 -6.38 5.96 -18.73
N TYR A 99 -6.23 5.95 -17.41
CA TYR A 99 -4.95 5.72 -16.74
C TYR A 99 -4.75 4.24 -16.44
N SER A 100 -3.51 3.79 -16.57
CA SER A 100 -3.06 2.45 -16.19
C SER A 100 -2.10 2.51 -15.01
N ILE A 101 -2.04 1.44 -14.23
CA ILE A 101 -1.12 1.33 -13.09
C ILE A 101 0.19 0.69 -13.56
N GLN A 102 1.31 1.27 -13.17
CA GLN A 102 2.61 0.63 -13.18
C GLN A 102 3.08 0.43 -11.75
N LEU A 103 3.21 -0.82 -11.34
CA LEU A 103 3.56 -1.21 -9.98
C LEU A 103 5.06 -1.45 -9.84
N ALA A 104 5.67 -0.95 -8.76
CA ALA A 104 7.04 -1.26 -8.38
C ALA A 104 7.14 -1.69 -6.92
N ASN A 105 7.99 -2.71 -6.67
CA ASN A 105 8.24 -3.27 -5.34
C ASN A 105 9.57 -2.76 -4.79
N THR A 106 9.53 -1.94 -3.74
CA THR A 106 10.73 -1.36 -3.12
C THR A 106 11.44 -2.33 -2.17
N ARG A 107 10.81 -3.45 -1.81
CA ARG A 107 11.34 -4.46 -0.87
C ARG A 107 11.74 -3.88 0.49
N TYR A 108 11.05 -2.85 0.97
CA TYR A 108 11.39 -2.11 2.19
C TYR A 108 12.79 -1.48 2.17
N SER A 109 13.38 -1.28 0.99
CA SER A 109 14.69 -0.65 0.82
C SER A 109 14.53 0.77 0.31
N ILE A 110 15.03 1.74 1.08
CA ILE A 110 15.00 3.17 0.70
C ILE A 110 15.85 3.43 -0.56
N LEU A 111 16.96 2.70 -0.73
CA LEU A 111 17.81 2.82 -1.93
C LEU A 111 17.13 2.23 -3.17
N GLN A 112 16.40 1.13 -3.01
CA GLN A 112 15.61 0.57 -4.11
C GLN A 112 14.44 1.48 -4.46
N GLU A 113 13.81 2.12 -3.47
CA GLU A 113 12.75 3.11 -3.69
C GLU A 113 13.27 4.27 -4.54
N GLU A 114 14.42 4.87 -4.16
CA GLU A 114 15.03 5.95 -4.91
C GLU A 114 15.33 5.55 -6.37
N ARG A 115 15.91 4.37 -6.58
CA ARG A 115 16.16 3.85 -7.94
C ARG A 115 14.88 3.73 -8.76
N LEU A 116 13.81 3.20 -8.15
CA LEU A 116 12.52 3.01 -8.83
C LEU A 116 11.82 4.35 -9.10
N LEU A 117 11.91 5.31 -8.17
CA LEU A 117 11.42 6.67 -8.38
C LEU A 117 12.08 7.31 -9.60
N ARG A 118 13.42 7.26 -9.70
CA ARG A 118 14.15 7.78 -10.86
C ARG A 118 13.68 7.13 -12.17
N LEU A 119 13.48 5.80 -12.18
CA LEU A 119 12.97 5.08 -13.34
C LEU A 119 11.56 5.49 -13.75
N PHE A 120 10.66 5.67 -12.78
CA PHE A 120 9.29 6.11 -13.07
C PHE A 120 9.25 7.54 -13.58
N LEU A 121 9.96 8.44 -12.93
CA LEU A 121 9.97 9.85 -13.30
C LEU A 121 10.60 10.09 -14.69
N ALA A 122 11.60 9.28 -15.07
CA ALA A 122 12.16 9.31 -16.44
C ALA A 122 11.11 8.97 -17.51
N GLN A 123 10.05 8.23 -17.18
CA GLN A 123 8.94 7.91 -18.07
C GLN A 123 7.84 8.98 -18.09
N LYS A 124 7.98 10.06 -17.30
CA LYS A 124 6.99 11.14 -17.16
C LYS A 124 5.59 10.60 -16.85
N PRO A 125 5.37 9.95 -15.71
CA PRO A 125 4.07 9.41 -15.32
C PRO A 125 3.04 10.53 -15.15
N ALA A 126 1.76 10.19 -15.28
CA ALA A 126 0.66 11.13 -14.99
C ALA A 126 0.61 11.49 -13.50
N GLY A 127 0.95 10.55 -12.62
CA GLY A 127 0.99 10.73 -11.18
C GLY A 127 1.74 9.61 -10.49
N LEU A 128 2.01 9.78 -9.19
CA LEU A 128 2.67 8.78 -8.34
C LEU A 128 1.88 8.55 -7.04
N ILE A 129 1.85 7.30 -6.60
CA ILE A 129 1.43 6.90 -5.26
C ILE A 129 2.61 6.19 -4.60
N VAL A 130 3.10 6.73 -3.47
CA VAL A 130 4.33 6.27 -2.82
C VAL A 130 4.02 5.88 -1.37
N THR A 131 4.52 4.73 -0.93
CA THR A 131 4.27 4.23 0.43
C THR A 131 5.22 4.84 1.45
N GLY A 132 4.67 5.47 2.50
CA GLY A 132 5.43 6.01 3.64
C GLY A 132 5.96 7.43 3.41
N ILE A 133 6.67 7.93 4.42
CA ILE A 133 7.18 9.31 4.49
C ILE A 133 8.69 9.37 4.75
N ASN A 134 9.37 8.23 4.82
CA ASN A 134 10.78 8.15 5.20
C ASN A 134 11.69 8.01 3.96
N GLN A 135 11.43 8.83 2.94
CA GLN A 135 12.26 8.90 1.74
C GLN A 135 13.64 9.50 2.06
N THR A 136 14.66 9.15 1.27
CA THR A 136 15.94 9.84 1.30
C THR A 136 15.78 11.32 0.93
N ALA A 137 16.71 12.18 1.33
CA ALA A 137 16.70 13.59 0.92
C ALA A 137 16.70 13.72 -0.62
N ASP A 138 17.45 12.88 -1.31
CA ASP A 138 17.48 12.83 -2.78
C ASP A 138 16.15 12.41 -3.38
N SER A 139 15.51 11.35 -2.85
CA SER A 139 14.17 10.92 -3.27
C SER A 139 13.14 12.03 -3.08
N ARG A 140 13.20 12.71 -1.94
CA ARG A 140 12.31 13.83 -1.64
C ARG A 140 12.52 14.98 -2.62
N HIS A 141 13.76 15.40 -2.81
CA HIS A 141 14.12 16.47 -3.75
C HIS A 141 13.66 16.17 -5.18
N ILE A 142 13.85 14.91 -5.63
CA ILE A 142 13.40 14.48 -6.97
C ILE A 142 11.88 14.55 -7.06
N MET A 143 11.14 14.10 -6.05
CA MET A 143 9.68 14.18 -6.04
C MET A 143 9.17 15.62 -6.00
N GLU A 144 9.81 16.51 -5.26
CA GLU A 144 9.47 17.94 -5.20
C GLU A 144 9.74 18.68 -6.53
N SER A 145 10.67 18.18 -7.35
CA SER A 145 11.05 18.79 -8.63
C SER A 145 10.16 18.44 -9.82
N VAL A 146 9.23 17.49 -9.66
CA VAL A 146 8.41 17.03 -10.79
C VAL A 146 7.03 17.68 -10.80
N ASP A 147 6.52 17.86 -12.02
CA ASP A 147 5.21 18.47 -12.27
C ASP A 147 4.14 17.38 -12.50
N CYS A 148 3.99 16.43 -11.55
CA CYS A 148 2.89 15.48 -11.52
C CYS A 148 2.38 15.30 -10.09
N PRO A 149 1.08 15.02 -9.87
CA PRO A 149 0.55 14.78 -8.54
C PRO A 149 1.22 13.59 -7.88
N ILE A 150 1.59 13.75 -6.61
CA ILE A 150 2.19 12.72 -5.77
C ILE A 150 1.35 12.56 -4.50
N VAL A 151 0.96 11.31 -4.19
CA VAL A 151 0.27 10.98 -2.95
C VAL A 151 1.10 9.98 -2.14
N GLN A 152 1.53 10.40 -0.95
CA GLN A 152 2.16 9.52 0.03
C GLN A 152 1.06 8.80 0.81
N ILE A 153 1.19 7.49 0.98
CA ILE A 153 0.18 6.65 1.64
C ILE A 153 0.73 5.90 2.85
N MET A 154 -0.15 5.33 3.66
CA MET A 154 0.13 4.45 4.80
C MET A 154 0.62 5.14 6.06
N GLU A 155 0.85 6.42 6.07
CA GLU A 155 1.38 7.14 7.22
C GLU A 155 1.03 8.62 7.14
N LEU A 156 1.10 9.31 8.27
CA LEU A 156 0.96 10.77 8.36
C LEU A 156 2.25 11.41 8.85
N GLY A 157 2.50 12.62 8.35
CA GLY A 157 3.62 13.46 8.73
C GLY A 157 3.27 14.94 8.56
N SER A 158 4.09 15.82 9.13
CA SER A 158 3.87 17.27 9.13
C SER A 158 4.18 17.95 7.80
N ALA A 159 4.93 17.28 6.92
CA ALA A 159 5.43 17.88 5.68
C ALA A 159 5.31 16.88 4.51
N PRO A 160 4.12 16.74 3.89
CA PRO A 160 3.98 15.94 2.67
C PRO A 160 4.83 16.53 1.53
N VAL A 161 5.24 15.69 0.57
CA VAL A 161 5.87 16.17 -0.66
C VAL A 161 4.87 17.00 -1.49
N ASP A 162 3.65 16.47 -1.61
CA ASP A 162 2.54 17.11 -2.31
C ASP A 162 1.23 16.80 -1.57
N MET A 163 0.77 15.55 -1.55
CA MET A 163 -0.43 15.10 -0.86
C MET A 163 -0.13 13.85 -0.03
N MET A 164 -0.94 13.60 0.99
CA MET A 164 -0.74 12.48 1.91
C MET A 164 -2.08 11.95 2.41
N ILE A 165 -2.17 10.62 2.53
CA ILE A 165 -3.30 9.95 3.13
C ILE A 165 -2.86 8.73 3.94
N GLY A 166 -3.25 8.66 5.19
CA GLY A 166 -2.79 7.60 6.08
C GLY A 166 -3.42 7.64 7.46
N PHE A 167 -2.64 7.26 8.44
CA PHE A 167 -3.00 7.28 9.86
C PHE A 167 -1.73 7.31 10.72
N SER A 168 -1.87 7.64 12.02
CA SER A 168 -0.77 7.64 12.97
C SER A 168 -0.47 6.22 13.47
N HIS A 169 0.72 5.70 13.15
CA HIS A 169 1.18 4.40 13.69
C HIS A 169 1.50 4.46 15.18
N PHE A 170 1.93 5.62 15.67
CA PHE A 170 2.18 5.83 17.11
C PHE A 170 0.87 5.73 17.90
N ASP A 171 -0.16 6.50 17.51
CA ASP A 171 -1.44 6.50 18.22
C ASP A 171 -2.16 5.15 18.09
N ALA A 172 -2.03 4.49 16.95
CA ALA A 172 -2.58 3.16 16.73
C ALA A 172 -1.91 2.09 17.62
N GLY A 173 -0.58 2.17 17.80
CA GLY A 173 0.15 1.32 18.74
C GLY A 173 -0.24 1.62 20.18
N LYS A 174 -0.36 2.91 20.56
CA LYS A 174 -0.80 3.35 21.88
C LYS A 174 -2.22 2.86 22.20
N ALA A 175 -3.15 2.93 21.23
CA ALA A 175 -4.52 2.46 21.39
C ALA A 175 -4.64 0.94 21.57
N ALA A 176 -3.80 0.15 20.90
CA ALA A 176 -3.75 -1.29 21.12
C ALA A 176 -3.40 -1.65 22.57
N ILE A 177 -2.47 -0.90 23.16
CA ILE A 177 -2.08 -1.08 24.58
C ILE A 177 -3.14 -0.55 25.52
N ALA A 178 -3.74 0.61 25.25
CA ALA A 178 -4.84 1.15 26.04
C ALA A 178 -5.97 0.14 26.15
N HIS A 179 -6.36 -0.50 25.03
CA HIS A 179 -7.35 -1.57 25.04
C HIS A 179 -6.97 -2.72 26.01
N LEU A 180 -5.73 -3.20 25.97
CA LEU A 180 -5.29 -4.27 26.89
C LEU A 180 -5.29 -3.81 28.36
N LEU A 181 -4.88 -2.57 28.64
CA LEU A 181 -4.90 -1.99 29.97
C LEU A 181 -6.34 -1.85 30.51
N ASP A 182 -7.28 -1.44 29.64
CA ASP A 182 -8.71 -1.31 29.96
C ASP A 182 -9.34 -2.68 30.26
N GLN A 183 -8.89 -3.74 29.59
CA GLN A 183 -9.26 -5.13 29.89
C GLN A 183 -8.60 -5.66 31.19
N GLY A 184 -7.79 -4.85 31.87
CA GLY A 184 -7.16 -5.18 33.13
C GLY A 184 -5.84 -5.92 33.06
N TYR A 185 -5.25 -6.11 31.85
CA TYR A 185 -3.90 -6.67 31.70
C TYR A 185 -2.84 -5.66 32.15
N ARG A 186 -1.79 -6.13 32.79
CA ARG A 186 -0.73 -5.26 33.33
C ARG A 186 0.66 -5.65 32.80
N ARG A 187 0.95 -6.93 32.64
CA ARG A 187 2.21 -7.41 32.06
C ARG A 187 2.00 -7.72 30.59
N ILE A 188 2.23 -6.72 29.76
CA ILE A 188 1.95 -6.75 28.33
C ILE A 188 3.26 -6.81 27.55
N GLY A 189 3.48 -7.87 26.80
CA GLY A 189 4.64 -8.03 25.93
C GLY A 189 4.46 -7.39 24.55
N PHE A 190 5.57 -7.12 23.86
CA PHE A 190 5.61 -6.59 22.50
C PHE A 190 6.42 -7.51 21.59
N LEU A 191 5.85 -7.91 20.46
CA LEU A 191 6.54 -8.66 19.41
C LEU A 191 6.70 -7.81 18.15
N GLY A 192 7.94 -7.55 17.75
CA GLY A 192 8.28 -6.76 16.57
C GLY A 192 9.15 -7.52 15.57
N ALA A 193 8.81 -7.43 14.29
CA ALA A 193 9.60 -8.00 13.21
C ALA A 193 9.86 -6.95 12.13
N ARG A 194 10.94 -7.10 11.35
CA ARG A 194 11.40 -6.17 10.31
C ARG A 194 11.88 -4.82 10.84
N MET A 195 11.23 -4.27 11.85
CA MET A 195 11.55 -3.01 12.51
C MET A 195 11.72 -1.82 11.54
N ASP A 196 10.90 -1.77 10.46
CA ASP A 196 10.82 -0.59 9.61
C ASP A 196 10.25 0.63 10.40
N PRO A 197 10.39 1.87 9.90
CA PRO A 197 9.99 3.06 10.64
C PRO A 197 8.55 3.05 11.17
N ARG A 198 7.61 2.40 10.48
CA ARG A 198 6.21 2.28 10.93
C ARG A 198 6.08 1.33 12.12
N VAL A 199 6.83 0.22 12.11
CA VAL A 199 6.90 -0.71 13.25
C VAL A 199 7.57 -0.03 14.44
N GLN A 200 8.62 0.76 14.23
CA GLN A 200 9.25 1.54 15.29
C GLN A 200 8.26 2.52 15.94
N ARG A 201 7.45 3.24 15.15
CA ARG A 201 6.41 4.13 15.70
C ARG A 201 5.34 3.39 16.52
N ARG A 202 4.98 2.16 16.13
CA ARG A 202 4.08 1.31 16.95
C ARG A 202 4.74 0.91 18.28
N LEU A 203 6.04 0.62 18.26
CA LEU A 203 6.81 0.37 19.48
C LEU A 203 6.88 1.61 20.37
N ASP A 204 7.07 2.78 19.80
CA ASP A 204 7.05 4.04 20.55
C ASP A 204 5.67 4.30 21.18
N GLY A 205 4.58 3.97 20.47
CA GLY A 205 3.22 4.00 21.02
C GLY A 205 3.03 3.03 22.19
N TYR A 206 3.55 1.79 22.06
CA TYR A 206 3.59 0.81 23.16
C TYR A 206 4.35 1.35 24.35
N ARG A 207 5.59 1.85 24.15
CA ARG A 207 6.42 2.42 25.21
C ARG A 207 5.72 3.57 25.93
N SER A 208 5.11 4.48 25.16
CA SER A 208 4.36 5.60 25.74
C SER A 208 3.23 5.12 26.62
N ALA A 209 2.35 4.23 26.14
CA ALA A 209 1.21 3.74 26.89
C ALA A 209 1.63 3.00 28.17
N MET A 210 2.65 2.14 28.11
CA MET A 210 3.15 1.39 29.25
C MET A 210 3.85 2.30 30.27
N THR A 211 4.54 3.35 29.82
CA THR A 211 5.18 4.35 30.68
C THR A 211 4.12 5.21 31.38
N ASP A 212 3.14 5.69 30.64
CA ASP A 212 2.02 6.47 31.19
C ASP A 212 1.25 5.69 32.29
N ALA A 213 1.15 4.36 32.14
CA ALA A 213 0.57 3.46 33.12
C ALA A 213 1.49 3.10 34.30
N GLY A 214 2.77 3.47 34.27
CA GLY A 214 3.79 3.08 35.26
C GLY A 214 4.16 1.59 35.22
N LEU A 215 3.96 0.92 34.06
CA LEU A 215 4.14 -0.53 33.89
C LEU A 215 5.21 -0.89 32.85
N PHE A 216 5.96 0.08 32.37
CA PHE A 216 6.99 -0.16 31.33
C PHE A 216 8.13 -1.06 31.84
N ASP A 217 8.39 -2.13 31.09
CA ASP A 217 9.50 -3.05 31.32
C ASP A 217 10.12 -3.44 29.96
N GLU A 218 11.36 -2.98 29.69
CA GLU A 218 12.09 -3.24 28.44
C GLU A 218 12.28 -4.75 28.18
N ARG A 219 12.29 -5.60 29.22
CA ARG A 219 12.44 -7.06 29.09
C ARG A 219 11.27 -7.70 28.37
N LEU A 220 10.11 -7.04 28.34
CA LEU A 220 8.89 -7.50 27.67
C LEU A 220 8.91 -7.20 26.15
N ILE A 221 9.96 -6.60 25.62
CA ILE A 221 10.10 -6.28 24.20
C ILE A 221 10.98 -7.32 23.53
N VAL A 222 10.43 -8.01 22.51
CA VAL A 222 11.19 -8.94 21.66
C VAL A 222 11.06 -8.49 20.21
N THR A 223 12.19 -8.13 19.61
CA THR A 223 12.24 -7.60 18.25
C THR A 223 13.31 -8.27 17.39
N THR A 224 13.09 -8.27 16.08
CA THR A 224 14.06 -8.77 15.09
C THR A 224 13.99 -7.99 13.79
N ALA A 225 15.11 -7.92 13.06
CA ALA A 225 15.15 -7.36 11.70
C ALA A 225 14.62 -8.34 10.63
N VAL A 226 14.38 -9.60 10.98
CA VAL A 226 13.88 -10.63 10.04
C VAL A 226 12.49 -10.25 9.52
N PRO A 227 12.19 -10.51 8.25
CA PRO A 227 10.84 -10.33 7.69
C PRO A 227 9.77 -11.10 8.46
N THR A 228 8.60 -10.50 8.62
CA THR A 228 7.46 -11.08 9.34
C THR A 228 6.96 -12.38 8.70
N SER A 229 6.57 -13.35 9.54
CA SER A 229 5.84 -14.56 9.19
C SER A 229 5.14 -15.15 10.41
N MET A 230 4.16 -16.02 10.22
CA MET A 230 3.50 -16.74 11.31
C MET A 230 4.49 -17.63 12.10
N THR A 231 5.41 -18.31 11.40
CA THR A 231 6.46 -19.13 12.06
C THR A 231 7.33 -18.26 12.96
N LEU A 232 7.74 -17.08 12.48
CA LEU A 232 8.52 -16.14 13.28
C LEU A 232 7.72 -15.64 14.48
N GLY A 233 6.41 -15.38 14.33
CA GLY A 233 5.55 -14.98 15.43
C GLY A 233 5.54 -15.98 16.58
N GLY A 234 5.44 -17.27 16.27
CA GLY A 234 5.54 -18.32 17.27
C GLY A 234 6.91 -18.39 17.97
N ALA A 235 8.00 -18.21 17.20
CA ALA A 235 9.35 -18.21 17.76
C ALA A 235 9.59 -17.01 18.69
N LEU A 236 9.25 -15.80 18.26
CA LEU A 236 9.38 -14.58 19.09
C LEU A 236 8.52 -14.66 20.36
N PHE A 237 7.33 -15.25 20.26
CA PHE A 237 6.47 -15.45 21.41
C PHE A 237 7.07 -16.48 22.39
N ALA A 238 7.65 -17.57 21.90
CA ALA A 238 8.36 -18.53 22.74
C ALA A 238 9.57 -17.88 23.47
N ASP A 239 10.33 -17.03 22.76
CA ASP A 239 11.44 -16.26 23.34
C ASP A 239 10.95 -15.29 24.44
N LEU A 240 9.81 -14.64 24.21
CA LEU A 240 9.20 -13.73 25.18
C LEU A 240 8.77 -14.49 26.44
N LEU A 241 8.08 -15.63 26.28
CA LEU A 241 7.69 -16.48 27.43
C LEU A 241 8.89 -17.02 28.22
N ALA A 242 10.00 -17.32 27.55
CA ALA A 242 11.23 -17.76 28.24
C ALA A 242 11.84 -16.63 29.09
N LYS A 243 11.74 -15.37 28.64
CA LYS A 243 12.25 -14.19 29.36
C LYS A 243 11.30 -13.73 30.48
N ALA A 244 10.01 -13.84 30.24
CA ALA A 244 8.95 -13.34 31.13
C ALA A 244 7.77 -14.33 31.15
N PRO A 245 7.87 -15.44 31.94
CA PRO A 245 6.84 -16.47 31.97
C PRO A 245 5.52 -16.00 32.59
N ASP A 246 5.51 -14.86 33.24
CA ASP A 246 4.38 -14.23 33.95
C ASP A 246 3.68 -13.15 33.14
N ILE A 247 3.94 -13.05 31.80
CA ILE A 247 3.20 -12.14 30.94
C ILE A 247 1.73 -12.56 30.82
N GLU A 248 0.85 -11.58 30.73
CA GLU A 248 -0.60 -11.77 30.66
C GLU A 248 -1.15 -11.53 29.25
N ALA A 249 -0.48 -10.67 28.47
CA ALA A 249 -0.91 -10.27 27.14
C ALA A 249 0.26 -9.96 26.22
N VAL A 250 0.03 -10.02 24.91
CA VAL A 250 1.02 -9.67 23.91
C VAL A 250 0.43 -8.81 22.79
N PHE A 251 1.09 -7.70 22.49
CA PHE A 251 0.84 -6.90 21.30
C PHE A 251 1.82 -7.28 20.21
N CYS A 252 1.29 -7.78 19.10
CA CYS A 252 2.03 -8.16 17.91
C CYS A 252 1.90 -7.04 16.86
N VAL A 253 3.02 -6.57 16.32
CA VAL A 253 3.03 -5.44 15.36
C VAL A 253 2.31 -5.71 14.04
N ASN A 254 1.94 -6.94 13.78
CA ASN A 254 1.08 -7.34 12.67
C ASN A 254 0.37 -8.67 12.95
N ASP A 255 -0.62 -8.96 12.11
CA ASP A 255 -1.49 -10.10 12.27
C ASP A 255 -0.79 -11.46 12.03
N ASP A 256 0.23 -11.50 11.17
CA ASP A 256 1.01 -12.74 10.97
C ASP A 256 1.71 -13.17 12.28
N LEU A 257 2.30 -12.20 13.00
CA LEU A 257 2.91 -12.48 14.30
C LEU A 257 1.85 -12.89 15.34
N ALA A 258 0.68 -12.23 15.34
CA ALA A 258 -0.41 -12.54 16.26
C ALA A 258 -0.95 -13.96 16.04
N LEU A 259 -1.13 -14.37 14.79
CA LEU A 259 -1.54 -15.72 14.46
C LEU A 259 -0.46 -16.74 14.82
N GLY A 260 0.81 -16.41 14.62
CA GLY A 260 1.94 -17.21 15.07
C GLY A 260 1.97 -17.41 16.58
N ALA A 261 1.75 -16.35 17.36
CA ALA A 261 1.63 -16.41 18.81
C ALA A 261 0.43 -17.28 19.25
N LEU A 262 -0.73 -17.16 18.57
CA LEU A 262 -1.89 -18.02 18.84
C LEU A 262 -1.57 -19.50 18.60
N PHE A 263 -0.87 -19.84 17.52
CA PHE A 263 -0.47 -21.22 17.25
C PHE A 263 0.52 -21.75 18.29
N GLU A 264 1.41 -20.89 18.81
CA GLU A 264 2.32 -21.27 19.90
C GLU A 264 1.55 -21.49 21.21
N CYS A 265 0.58 -20.64 21.55
CA CYS A 265 -0.32 -20.86 22.68
C CYS A 265 -1.02 -22.23 22.57
N LYS A 266 -1.54 -22.58 21.37
CA LYS A 266 -2.16 -23.89 21.15
C LYS A 266 -1.20 -25.07 21.35
N ARG A 267 0.05 -24.95 20.87
CA ARG A 267 1.08 -26.00 21.08
C ARG A 267 1.42 -26.20 22.55
N ARG A 268 1.35 -25.12 23.35
CA ARG A 268 1.61 -25.13 24.79
C ARG A 268 0.38 -25.37 25.65
N HIS A 269 -0.78 -25.62 25.03
CA HIS A 269 -2.07 -25.76 25.71
C HIS A 269 -2.46 -24.53 26.57
N MET A 270 -1.96 -23.34 26.20
CA MET A 270 -2.34 -22.09 26.85
C MET A 270 -3.70 -21.61 26.33
N VAL A 271 -4.58 -21.25 27.26
CA VAL A 271 -5.93 -20.77 26.93
C VAL A 271 -5.88 -19.28 26.58
N VAL A 272 -6.40 -18.92 25.42
CA VAL A 272 -6.54 -17.53 24.95
C VAL A 272 -8.03 -17.16 25.09
N PRO A 273 -8.39 -16.11 25.81
CA PRO A 273 -7.56 -15.06 26.42
C PRO A 273 -7.14 -15.34 27.87
N ASP A 274 -7.68 -16.35 28.55
CA ASP A 274 -7.64 -16.50 30.02
C ASP A 274 -6.21 -16.57 30.58
N GLN A 275 -5.27 -17.21 29.87
CA GLN A 275 -3.85 -17.29 30.25
C GLN A 275 -2.97 -16.37 29.41
N MET A 276 -3.41 -15.98 28.23
CA MET A 276 -2.65 -15.13 27.33
C MET A 276 -3.58 -14.35 26.40
N ALA A 277 -3.63 -13.04 26.56
CA ALA A 277 -4.34 -12.20 25.59
C ALA A 277 -3.44 -11.87 24.40
N ILE A 278 -4.03 -11.75 23.19
CA ILE A 278 -3.30 -11.48 21.96
C ILE A 278 -4.00 -10.36 21.19
N VAL A 279 -3.23 -9.33 20.83
CA VAL A 279 -3.67 -8.25 19.93
C VAL A 279 -2.74 -8.17 18.73
N GLY A 280 -3.32 -8.11 17.53
CA GLY A 280 -2.61 -7.93 16.26
C GLY A 280 -2.73 -6.51 15.71
N PHE A 281 -2.32 -6.35 14.44
CA PHE A 281 -2.35 -5.07 13.74
C PHE A 281 -2.53 -5.29 12.24
N ASN A 282 -3.46 -4.61 11.62
CA ASN A 282 -3.98 -4.49 10.27
C ASN A 282 -5.41 -5.04 10.10
N ASP A 283 -5.87 -5.94 10.94
CA ASP A 283 -7.17 -6.61 10.88
C ASP A 283 -7.40 -7.31 9.54
N LEU A 284 -6.48 -8.23 9.21
CA LEU A 284 -6.62 -9.11 8.06
C LEU A 284 -7.75 -10.11 8.28
N GLU A 285 -8.34 -10.63 7.21
CA GLU A 285 -9.52 -11.51 7.21
C GLU A 285 -9.40 -12.67 8.21
N PHE A 286 -8.24 -13.32 8.28
CA PHE A 286 -8.02 -14.46 9.16
C PHE A 286 -8.10 -14.12 10.66
N MET A 287 -8.02 -12.84 11.04
CA MET A 287 -8.21 -12.42 12.43
C MET A 287 -9.64 -12.69 12.92
N ALA A 288 -10.62 -12.48 12.04
CA ALA A 288 -12.01 -12.78 12.31
C ALA A 288 -12.36 -14.27 12.18
N SER A 289 -11.56 -15.02 11.42
CA SER A 289 -11.81 -16.43 11.11
C SER A 289 -11.03 -17.41 12.01
N SER A 290 -10.09 -16.92 12.83
CA SER A 290 -9.34 -17.76 13.78
C SER A 290 -10.19 -18.21 14.97
N VAL A 291 -9.72 -19.24 15.68
CA VAL A 291 -10.38 -19.77 16.90
C VAL A 291 -9.35 -19.81 18.05
N PRO A 292 -9.51 -18.94 19.08
CA PRO A 292 -10.47 -17.82 19.18
C PRO A 292 -10.24 -16.75 18.12
N THR A 293 -11.25 -15.92 17.84
CA THR A 293 -11.11 -14.75 16.96
C THR A 293 -10.15 -13.75 17.57
N LEU A 294 -9.25 -13.17 16.75
CA LEU A 294 -8.18 -12.30 17.23
C LEU A 294 -8.53 -10.82 17.15
N THR A 295 -8.35 -10.12 18.26
CA THR A 295 -8.39 -8.66 18.36
C THR A 295 -7.27 -8.07 17.52
N SER A 296 -7.57 -7.02 16.75
CA SER A 296 -6.58 -6.35 15.92
C SER A 296 -6.91 -4.88 15.70
N VAL A 297 -5.89 -4.08 15.45
CA VAL A 297 -6.05 -2.69 15.01
C VAL A 297 -6.40 -2.69 13.52
N ARG A 298 -7.61 -2.26 13.18
CA ARG A 298 -8.06 -2.09 11.79
C ARG A 298 -7.53 -0.80 11.22
N THR A 299 -6.96 -0.89 10.02
CA THR A 299 -6.54 0.24 9.20
C THR A 299 -7.36 0.26 7.92
N ASN A 300 -7.77 1.44 7.46
CA ASN A 300 -8.70 1.61 6.34
C ASN A 300 -7.99 1.50 4.99
N ARG A 301 -7.40 0.32 4.70
CA ARG A 301 -6.49 0.08 3.56
C ARG A 301 -7.13 0.29 2.20
N TYR A 302 -8.33 -0.27 2.00
CA TYR A 302 -9.05 -0.12 0.74
C TYR A 302 -9.38 1.36 0.46
N GLU A 303 -9.95 2.04 1.44
CA GLU A 303 -10.28 3.47 1.33
C GLU A 303 -9.02 4.33 1.12
N MET A 304 -7.92 3.97 1.75
CA MET A 304 -6.63 4.63 1.55
C MET A 304 -6.18 4.55 0.09
N GLY A 305 -6.20 3.36 -0.49
CA GLY A 305 -5.85 3.16 -1.90
C GLY A 305 -6.79 3.90 -2.84
N ARG A 306 -8.10 3.76 -2.60
CA ARG A 306 -9.15 4.41 -3.38
C ARG A 306 -9.03 5.93 -3.35
N ASN A 307 -8.92 6.52 -2.17
CA ASN A 307 -8.83 7.98 -2.03
C ASN A 307 -7.51 8.52 -2.57
N ALA A 308 -6.39 7.80 -2.40
CA ALA A 308 -5.11 8.20 -3.00
C ALA A 308 -5.20 8.29 -4.53
N ALA A 309 -5.82 7.32 -5.18
CA ALA A 309 -6.04 7.36 -6.63
C ALA A 309 -7.00 8.49 -7.03
N MET A 310 -8.06 8.73 -6.26
CA MET A 310 -8.99 9.85 -6.50
C MET A 310 -8.30 11.20 -6.37
N MET A 311 -7.43 11.40 -5.37
CA MET A 311 -6.63 12.64 -5.22
C MET A 311 -5.75 12.89 -6.45
N VAL A 312 -5.13 11.83 -7.00
CA VAL A 312 -4.37 11.94 -8.25
C VAL A 312 -5.29 12.32 -9.41
N LEU A 313 -6.42 11.64 -9.59
CA LEU A 313 -7.36 11.88 -10.70
C LEU A 313 -7.95 13.31 -10.67
N GLU A 314 -8.33 13.77 -9.50
CA GLU A 314 -8.88 15.12 -9.33
C GLU A 314 -7.86 16.19 -9.67
N THR A 315 -6.63 16.02 -9.21
CA THR A 315 -5.53 16.93 -9.53
C THR A 315 -5.25 16.95 -11.05
N LEU A 316 -5.27 15.78 -11.70
CA LEU A 316 -5.12 15.66 -13.15
C LEU A 316 -6.28 16.29 -13.94
N ALA A 317 -7.46 16.38 -13.33
CA ALA A 317 -8.62 17.08 -13.88
C ALA A 317 -8.64 18.59 -13.57
N GLY A 318 -7.56 19.13 -12.95
CA GLY A 318 -7.45 20.53 -12.58
C GLY A 318 -8.19 20.91 -11.29
N ARG A 319 -8.66 19.95 -10.52
CA ARG A 319 -9.34 20.14 -9.23
C ARG A 319 -8.45 19.63 -8.11
N ARG A 320 -7.67 20.50 -7.50
CA ARG A 320 -6.84 20.09 -6.37
C ARG A 320 -7.72 19.82 -5.15
N PRO A 321 -7.51 18.69 -4.41
CA PRO A 321 -8.20 18.42 -3.16
C PRO A 321 -8.07 19.59 -2.17
N ALA A 322 -9.12 19.90 -1.43
CA ALA A 322 -9.14 20.95 -0.43
C ALA A 322 -8.14 20.70 0.70
N GLU A 323 -8.01 19.42 1.07
CA GLU A 323 -7.06 18.96 2.08
C GLU A 323 -5.95 18.14 1.39
N SER A 324 -4.71 18.56 1.57
CA SER A 324 -3.53 17.83 1.07
C SER A 324 -3.10 16.68 2.00
N VAL A 325 -3.55 16.69 3.26
CA VAL A 325 -3.28 15.63 4.26
C VAL A 325 -4.62 15.11 4.77
N VAL A 326 -4.85 13.81 4.58
CA VAL A 326 -6.08 13.15 4.99
C VAL A 326 -5.78 12.07 6.02
N ASP A 327 -6.30 12.24 7.24
CA ASP A 327 -6.24 11.21 8.28
C ASP A 327 -7.47 10.29 8.17
N LEU A 328 -7.24 9.03 7.84
CA LEU A 328 -8.30 8.00 7.79
C LEU A 328 -8.57 7.37 9.16
N GLY A 329 -7.74 7.65 10.14
CA GLY A 329 -7.81 7.01 11.44
C GLY A 329 -7.61 5.50 11.41
N PHE A 330 -7.92 4.89 12.55
CA PHE A 330 -7.88 3.45 12.79
C PHE A 330 -8.93 3.07 13.85
N SER A 331 -9.15 1.76 14.05
CA SER A 331 -10.04 1.27 15.11
C SER A 331 -9.48 0.00 15.72
N VAL A 332 -9.55 -0.15 17.03
CA VAL A 332 -9.29 -1.43 17.70
C VAL A 332 -10.55 -2.28 17.56
N ILE A 333 -10.44 -3.39 16.87
CA ILE A 333 -11.53 -4.36 16.69
C ILE A 333 -11.40 -5.42 17.76
N GLU A 334 -12.10 -5.24 18.83
CA GLU A 334 -12.16 -6.16 19.95
C GLU A 334 -12.79 -7.49 19.56
N ARG A 335 -12.13 -8.60 19.95
CA ARG A 335 -12.59 -9.97 19.75
C ARG A 335 -12.18 -10.86 20.92
N GLN A 336 -12.47 -12.16 20.77
CA GLN A 336 -12.31 -13.14 21.85
C GLN A 336 -10.88 -13.20 22.45
N SER A 337 -9.85 -12.88 21.68
CA SER A 337 -8.45 -13.10 22.10
C SER A 337 -7.94 -12.11 23.14
N SER A 338 -8.68 -11.07 23.47
CA SER A 338 -8.25 -10.06 24.44
C SER A 338 -9.36 -9.66 25.43
N THR A 339 -10.62 -10.07 25.20
CA THR A 339 -11.73 -9.77 26.07
C THR A 339 -11.71 -10.69 27.28
N ARG A 340 -11.49 -10.15 28.49
CA ARG A 340 -11.61 -10.94 29.72
C ARG A 340 -13.06 -11.34 29.93
N ARG A 341 -13.27 -12.65 30.16
CA ARG A 341 -14.57 -13.13 30.65
C ARG A 341 -14.65 -12.78 32.14
N GLY A 342 -15.59 -11.92 32.49
CA GLY A 342 -15.85 -11.55 33.87
C GLY A 342 -16.28 -12.73 34.74
#